data_90d12c09049e456aec669dc84b05319d
#
_entry.id   90d12c09049e456aec669dc84b05319d
#
_cell.length_a   1.000
_cell.length_b   1.000
_cell.length_c   1.000
_cell.angle_alpha   90.00
_cell.angle_beta   90.00
_cell.angle_gamma   90.00
#
_symmetry.space_group_name_H-M   'P 1'
#
loop_
_entity.id
_entity.type
_entity.pdbx_description
1 polymer ?
#
loop_
_entity_poly.entity_id
_entity_poly.type
_entity_poly.pdbx_seq_one_letter_code
_entity_poly.pdbx_strand_id
1 'polypeptide(L)'
;MNETLFQAAALIVPLTLAIVFHEVAHGWTARLLGDPTAAQMRRLSLNPLRHVDPVGTIIVPGALALAKGPIMGWAKPVPVNKYRLRNPRFGMMAVAAAGPGSNLLLAAVGAVLLGLLFGSFQDAQAPSLVARFAALNLFNFITINVFLALFNLLPIPPFDGSHIVEGLLPERAAAQYERLRPLGFPIMLLLIVVLPWLVPGFDPIGKLVVPPVEWLTGQYMSLATLFAGG
;
A
#
# COMPACT_ATOMS: atom_id res chain seq x y z
N MET A 1 -24.15 -9.02 -15.47
CA MET A 1 -23.47 -7.94 -14.74
C MET A 1 -22.44 -7.34 -15.68
N ASN A 2 -22.35 -6.03 -15.81
CA ASN A 2 -21.35 -5.39 -16.68
C ASN A 2 -19.94 -5.77 -16.17
N GLU A 3 -19.05 -6.24 -17.06
CA GLU A 3 -17.69 -6.70 -16.71
C GLU A 3 -16.90 -5.62 -15.96
N THR A 4 -17.06 -4.35 -16.38
CA THR A 4 -16.43 -3.21 -15.72
C THR A 4 -16.87 -3.05 -14.25
N LEU A 5 -18.16 -3.25 -13.96
CA LEU A 5 -18.68 -3.19 -12.59
C LEU A 5 -18.18 -4.36 -11.75
N PHE A 6 -18.05 -5.55 -12.36
CA PHE A 6 -17.51 -6.73 -11.70
C PHE A 6 -16.05 -6.53 -11.29
N GLN A 7 -15.24 -6.02 -12.20
CA GLN A 7 -13.83 -5.71 -11.94
C GLN A 7 -13.66 -4.59 -10.93
N ALA A 8 -14.43 -3.51 -11.03
CA ALA A 8 -14.40 -2.41 -10.07
C ALA A 8 -14.79 -2.87 -8.66
N ALA A 9 -15.85 -3.68 -8.53
CA ALA A 9 -16.28 -4.21 -7.25
C ALA A 9 -15.19 -5.12 -6.61
N ALA A 10 -14.47 -5.89 -7.44
CA ALA A 10 -13.39 -6.76 -7.00
C ALA A 10 -12.13 -6.00 -6.52
N LEU A 11 -12.03 -4.70 -6.72
CA LEU A 11 -10.93 -3.85 -6.22
C LEU A 11 -11.22 -3.22 -4.86
N ILE A 12 -12.48 -2.94 -4.55
CA ILE A 12 -12.87 -2.14 -3.37
C ILE A 12 -12.42 -2.81 -2.07
N VAL A 13 -12.75 -4.09 -1.89
CA VAL A 13 -12.43 -4.82 -0.66
C VAL A 13 -10.91 -4.99 -0.50
N PRO A 14 -10.18 -5.50 -1.51
CA PRO A 14 -8.72 -5.61 -1.46
C PRO A 14 -8.01 -4.30 -1.13
N LEU A 15 -8.35 -3.22 -1.82
CA LEU A 15 -7.74 -1.90 -1.60
C LEU A 15 -8.02 -1.38 -0.19
N THR A 16 -9.26 -1.49 0.26
CA THR A 16 -9.66 -1.04 1.59
C THR A 16 -8.91 -1.79 2.68
N LEU A 17 -8.84 -3.11 2.59
CA LEU A 17 -8.12 -3.93 3.57
C LEU A 17 -6.62 -3.63 3.54
N ALA A 18 -6.01 -3.56 2.37
CA ALA A 18 -4.58 -3.28 2.23
C ALA A 18 -4.19 -1.96 2.90
N ILE A 19 -4.95 -0.88 2.68
CA ILE A 19 -4.70 0.43 3.29
C ILE A 19 -4.94 0.39 4.80
N VAL A 20 -6.04 -0.18 5.26
CA VAL A 20 -6.38 -0.20 6.70
C VAL A 20 -5.35 -0.97 7.50
N PHE A 21 -4.93 -2.15 7.04
CA PHE A 21 -3.91 -2.94 7.73
C PHE A 21 -2.55 -2.24 7.73
N HIS A 22 -2.17 -1.62 6.63
CA HIS A 22 -0.95 -0.81 6.52
C HIS A 22 -0.92 0.30 7.59
N GLU A 23 -1.97 1.13 7.65
CA GLU A 23 -2.08 2.22 8.61
C GLU A 23 -2.10 1.73 10.07
N VAL A 24 -2.84 0.66 10.32
CA VAL A 24 -2.93 0.07 11.67
C VAL A 24 -1.59 -0.54 12.08
N ALA A 25 -0.83 -1.12 11.15
CA ALA A 25 0.51 -1.65 11.44
C ALA A 25 1.46 -0.57 11.93
N HIS A 26 1.48 0.61 11.30
CA HIS A 26 2.25 1.75 11.79
C HIS A 26 1.87 2.11 13.24
N GLY A 27 0.58 2.26 13.51
CA GLY A 27 0.10 2.66 14.83
C GLY A 27 0.36 1.62 15.92
N TRP A 28 0.24 0.33 15.61
CA TRP A 28 0.56 -0.75 16.55
C TRP A 28 2.05 -0.80 16.85
N THR A 29 2.89 -0.69 15.82
CA THR A 29 4.35 -0.66 16.00
C THR A 29 4.78 0.55 16.81
N ALA A 30 4.22 1.74 16.54
CA ALA A 30 4.47 2.94 17.33
C ALA A 30 4.11 2.72 18.81
N ARG A 31 2.94 2.13 19.09
CA ARG A 31 2.50 1.81 20.45
C ARG A 31 3.45 0.84 21.17
N LEU A 32 3.89 -0.22 20.50
CA LEU A 32 4.86 -1.19 21.05
C LEU A 32 6.21 -0.52 21.37
N LEU A 33 6.59 0.47 20.58
CA LEU A 33 7.83 1.23 20.76
C LEU A 33 7.69 2.43 21.71
N GLY A 34 6.52 2.62 22.35
CA GLY A 34 6.31 3.58 23.43
C GLY A 34 5.45 4.79 23.09
N ASP A 35 4.98 4.92 21.84
CA ASP A 35 4.07 6.00 21.44
C ASP A 35 2.59 5.54 21.45
N PRO A 36 1.77 5.91 22.45
CA PRO A 36 0.37 5.57 22.52
C PRO A 36 -0.55 6.51 21.73
N THR A 37 -0.01 7.47 20.96
CA THR A 37 -0.79 8.55 20.31
C THR A 37 -1.93 7.99 19.46
N ALA A 38 -1.66 7.02 18.60
CA ALA A 38 -2.66 6.38 17.75
C ALA A 38 -3.79 5.70 18.58
N ALA A 39 -3.43 5.04 19.68
CA ALA A 39 -4.39 4.41 20.58
C ALA A 39 -5.25 5.45 21.30
N GLN A 40 -4.64 6.52 21.83
CA GLN A 40 -5.33 7.63 22.51
C GLN A 40 -6.33 8.32 21.57
N MET A 41 -6.00 8.45 20.30
CA MET A 41 -6.87 9.02 19.26
C MET A 41 -7.84 8.00 18.64
N ARG A 42 -7.92 6.79 19.21
CA ARG A 42 -8.79 5.69 18.73
C ARG A 42 -8.61 5.37 17.23
N ARG A 43 -7.35 5.52 16.75
CA ARG A 43 -6.99 5.28 15.36
C ARG A 43 -6.50 3.85 15.07
N LEU A 44 -6.26 3.03 16.11
CA LEU A 44 -5.97 1.59 16.00
C LEU A 44 -7.28 0.81 15.78
N SER A 45 -7.87 0.96 14.62
CA SER A 45 -9.17 0.36 14.30
C SER A 45 -9.15 -0.19 12.88
N LEU A 46 -9.67 -1.40 12.70
CA LEU A 46 -9.87 -2.00 11.38
C LEU A 46 -11.14 -1.47 10.67
N ASN A 47 -11.89 -0.56 11.29
CA ASN A 47 -13.01 0.09 10.62
C ASN A 47 -12.51 1.08 9.54
N PRO A 48 -12.74 0.82 8.25
CA PRO A 48 -12.22 1.63 7.16
C PRO A 48 -12.70 3.08 7.20
N LEU A 49 -13.89 3.33 7.72
CA LEU A 49 -14.44 4.69 7.81
C LEU A 49 -13.60 5.62 8.70
N ARG A 50 -12.79 5.07 9.59
CA ARG A 50 -11.85 5.85 10.41
C ARG A 50 -10.60 6.27 9.66
N HIS A 51 -10.34 5.68 8.50
CA HIS A 51 -9.18 5.95 7.64
C HIS A 51 -9.54 6.77 6.39
N VAL A 52 -10.83 7.09 6.21
CA VAL A 52 -11.26 7.97 5.13
C VAL A 52 -10.80 9.41 5.41
N ASP A 53 -10.13 9.99 4.44
CA ASP A 53 -9.86 11.43 4.34
C ASP A 53 -10.80 12.03 3.29
N PRO A 54 -11.70 12.97 3.64
CA PRO A 54 -12.64 13.52 2.66
C PRO A 54 -11.97 14.14 1.45
N VAL A 55 -10.81 14.77 1.63
CA VAL A 55 -10.06 15.41 0.55
C VAL A 55 -9.30 14.36 -0.25
N GLY A 56 -8.45 13.57 0.41
CA GLY A 56 -7.57 12.61 -0.24
C GLY A 56 -8.28 11.39 -0.80
N THR A 57 -9.38 10.95 -0.17
CA THR A 57 -10.08 9.71 -0.58
C THR A 57 -11.23 9.99 -1.55
N ILE A 58 -11.81 11.20 -1.56
CA ILE A 58 -13.02 11.51 -2.34
C ILE A 58 -12.77 12.66 -3.32
N ILE A 59 -12.38 13.85 -2.81
CA ILE A 59 -12.33 15.07 -3.63
C ILE A 59 -11.22 14.97 -4.68
N VAL A 60 -10.01 14.62 -4.28
CA VAL A 60 -8.86 14.58 -5.20
C VAL A 60 -9.02 13.49 -6.25
N PRO A 61 -9.33 12.21 -5.93
CA PRO A 61 -9.61 11.20 -6.95
C PRO A 61 -10.76 11.58 -7.88
N GLY A 62 -11.83 12.17 -7.34
CA GLY A 62 -12.97 12.64 -8.14
C GLY A 62 -12.58 13.76 -9.12
N ALA A 63 -11.83 14.76 -8.67
CA ALA A 63 -11.34 15.85 -9.52
C ALA A 63 -10.40 15.35 -10.61
N LEU A 64 -9.46 14.45 -10.27
CA LEU A 64 -8.55 13.84 -11.24
C LEU A 64 -9.29 12.98 -12.28
N ALA A 65 -10.30 12.22 -11.85
CA ALA A 65 -11.14 11.45 -12.76
C ALA A 65 -11.90 12.35 -13.75
N LEU A 66 -12.46 13.46 -13.28
CA LEU A 66 -13.13 14.47 -14.14
C LEU A 66 -12.16 15.12 -15.12
N ALA A 67 -10.93 15.37 -14.69
CA ALA A 67 -9.85 15.90 -15.51
C ALA A 67 -9.23 14.86 -16.46
N LYS A 68 -9.71 13.59 -16.45
CA LYS A 68 -9.12 12.45 -17.18
C LYS A 68 -7.63 12.24 -16.87
N GLY A 69 -7.21 12.65 -15.67
CA GLY A 69 -5.86 12.44 -15.15
C GLY A 69 -5.70 11.08 -14.46
N PRO A 70 -4.49 10.74 -14.02
CA PRO A 70 -4.26 9.54 -13.23
C PRO A 70 -5.00 9.64 -11.89
N ILE A 71 -5.83 8.64 -11.59
CA ILE A 71 -6.58 8.60 -10.32
C ILE A 71 -5.59 8.34 -9.18
N MET A 72 -5.46 9.32 -8.31
CA MET A 72 -4.59 9.27 -7.13
C MET A 72 -5.36 9.77 -5.91
N GLY A 73 -5.02 9.23 -4.74
CA GLY A 73 -5.58 9.66 -3.47
C GLY A 73 -4.77 9.15 -2.30
N TRP A 74 -5.18 9.53 -1.11
CA TRP A 74 -4.57 9.08 0.14
C TRP A 74 -5.62 8.83 1.20
N ALA A 75 -5.29 7.95 2.14
CA ALA A 75 -6.06 7.75 3.35
C ALA A 75 -5.63 8.73 4.45
N LYS A 76 -6.47 8.90 5.45
CA LYS A 76 -6.12 9.67 6.64
C LYS A 76 -5.06 8.89 7.43
N PRO A 77 -3.82 9.40 7.56
CA PRO A 77 -2.73 8.64 8.18
C PRO A 77 -2.96 8.43 9.68
N VAL A 78 -2.45 7.32 10.19
CA VAL A 78 -2.41 7.06 11.63
C VAL A 78 -1.35 7.95 12.29
N PRO A 79 -1.70 8.75 13.32
CA PRO A 79 -0.77 9.68 13.92
C PRO A 79 0.33 8.96 14.72
N VAL A 80 1.57 9.32 14.47
CA VAL A 80 2.76 8.85 15.19
C VAL A 80 3.57 10.05 15.68
N ASN A 81 3.93 10.04 16.96
CA ASN A 81 4.79 11.05 17.54
C ASN A 81 6.20 10.47 17.77
N LYS A 82 7.13 10.81 16.88
CA LYS A 82 8.51 10.30 16.95
C LYS A 82 9.21 10.56 18.29
N TYR A 83 8.86 11.64 18.98
CA TYR A 83 9.48 12.01 20.27
C TYR A 83 8.97 11.19 21.47
N ARG A 84 7.89 10.43 21.31
CA ARG A 84 7.40 9.48 22.32
C ARG A 84 7.98 8.08 22.15
N LEU A 85 8.60 7.79 21.01
CA LEU A 85 9.26 6.51 20.76
C LEU A 85 10.49 6.39 21.66
N ARG A 86 10.76 5.19 22.20
CA ARG A 86 11.95 4.91 23.04
C ARG A 86 13.25 5.29 22.36
N ASN A 87 13.32 5.12 21.04
CA ASN A 87 14.39 5.61 20.18
C ASN A 87 13.73 6.31 18.99
N PRO A 88 13.74 7.65 18.92
CA PRO A 88 13.03 8.39 17.89
C PRO A 88 13.45 8.02 16.46
N ARG A 89 14.76 7.81 16.23
CA ARG A 89 15.30 7.51 14.92
C ARG A 89 14.99 6.10 14.46
N PHE A 90 15.48 5.09 15.19
CA PHE A 90 15.25 3.69 14.82
C PHE A 90 13.81 3.24 15.06
N GLY A 91 13.14 3.83 16.05
CA GLY A 91 11.73 3.63 16.27
C GLY A 91 10.88 4.09 15.09
N MET A 92 11.18 5.28 14.54
CA MET A 92 10.47 5.78 13.36
C MET A 92 10.76 4.94 12.11
N MET A 93 11.99 4.47 11.95
CA MET A 93 12.34 3.51 10.88
C MET A 93 11.54 2.21 11.00
N ALA A 94 11.42 1.63 12.19
CA ALA A 94 10.66 0.41 12.42
C ALA A 94 9.15 0.63 12.21
N VAL A 95 8.62 1.77 12.66
CA VAL A 95 7.23 2.17 12.40
C VAL A 95 6.98 2.25 10.89
N ALA A 96 7.85 2.94 10.16
CA ALA A 96 7.73 3.09 8.72
C ALA A 96 7.83 1.74 7.96
N ALA A 97 8.69 0.84 8.41
CA ALA A 97 8.79 -0.50 7.80
C ALA A 97 7.58 -1.40 8.09
N ALA A 98 6.81 -1.12 9.14
CA ALA A 98 5.68 -1.96 9.55
C ALA A 98 4.52 -1.95 8.55
N GLY A 99 4.23 -0.80 7.93
CA GLY A 99 3.20 -0.68 6.89
C GLY A 99 3.49 -1.57 5.68
N PRO A 100 4.60 -1.31 4.96
CA PRO A 100 5.02 -2.15 3.85
C PRO A 100 5.18 -3.63 4.23
N GLY A 101 5.76 -3.91 5.42
CA GLY A 101 5.90 -5.27 5.93
C GLY A 101 4.56 -5.99 6.12
N SER A 102 3.55 -5.29 6.65
CA SER A 102 2.20 -5.85 6.78
C SER A 102 1.57 -6.16 5.43
N ASN A 103 1.77 -5.30 4.42
CA ASN A 103 1.28 -5.55 3.08
C ASN A 103 1.94 -6.79 2.44
N LEU A 104 3.25 -6.98 2.58
CA LEU A 104 3.92 -8.18 2.07
C LEU A 104 3.40 -9.46 2.75
N LEU A 105 3.14 -9.42 4.06
CA LEU A 105 2.52 -10.54 4.78
C LEU A 105 1.10 -10.82 4.29
N LEU A 106 0.30 -9.78 4.06
CA LEU A 106 -1.05 -9.92 3.53
C LEU A 106 -1.05 -10.48 2.10
N ALA A 107 -0.10 -10.08 1.26
CA ALA A 107 0.09 -10.66 -0.07
C ALA A 107 0.39 -12.16 0.01
N ALA A 108 1.25 -12.60 0.96
CA ALA A 108 1.53 -14.01 1.19
C ALA A 108 0.27 -14.78 1.63
N VAL A 109 -0.51 -14.23 2.58
CA VAL A 109 -1.79 -14.81 3.00
C VAL A 109 -2.76 -14.91 1.82
N GLY A 110 -2.86 -13.85 1.01
CA GLY A 110 -3.69 -13.85 -0.21
C GLY A 110 -3.28 -14.93 -1.21
N ALA A 111 -1.97 -15.16 -1.38
CA ALA A 111 -1.44 -16.20 -2.27
C ALA A 111 -1.81 -17.61 -1.78
N VAL A 112 -1.67 -17.88 -0.49
CA VAL A 112 -2.08 -19.17 0.09
C VAL A 112 -3.58 -19.39 -0.09
N LEU A 113 -4.41 -18.37 0.22
CA LEU A 113 -5.86 -18.48 0.05
C LEU A 113 -6.27 -18.68 -1.41
N LEU A 114 -5.58 -18.01 -2.35
CA LEU A 114 -5.84 -18.19 -3.79
C LEU A 114 -5.47 -19.60 -4.25
N GLY A 115 -4.35 -20.13 -3.79
CA GLY A 115 -3.93 -21.51 -4.09
C GLY A 115 -4.95 -22.55 -3.58
N LEU A 116 -5.38 -22.42 -2.30
CA LEU A 116 -6.42 -23.30 -1.73
C LEU A 116 -7.75 -23.20 -2.48
N LEU A 117 -8.11 -21.98 -2.91
CA LEU A 117 -9.31 -21.77 -3.74
C LEU A 117 -9.18 -22.49 -5.08
N PHE A 118 -8.05 -22.39 -5.77
CA PHE A 118 -7.83 -23.11 -7.04
C PHE A 118 -7.79 -24.63 -6.86
N GLY A 119 -7.16 -25.13 -5.80
CA GLY A 119 -7.15 -26.56 -5.46
C GLY A 119 -8.57 -27.14 -5.28
N SER A 120 -9.50 -26.32 -4.76
CA SER A 120 -10.90 -26.74 -4.58
C SER A 120 -11.70 -26.87 -5.89
N PHE A 121 -11.18 -26.44 -7.04
CA PHE A 121 -11.87 -26.45 -8.33
C PHE A 121 -11.29 -27.46 -9.34
N GLN A 122 -10.29 -28.24 -8.96
CA GLN A 122 -9.64 -29.18 -9.90
C GLN A 122 -10.62 -30.13 -10.59
N ASP A 123 -11.71 -30.51 -9.92
CA ASP A 123 -12.74 -31.41 -10.44
C ASP A 123 -13.95 -30.70 -11.06
N ALA A 124 -13.99 -29.36 -11.05
CA ALA A 124 -15.14 -28.60 -11.54
C ALA A 124 -15.00 -28.27 -13.03
N GLN A 125 -16.04 -28.57 -13.84
CA GLN A 125 -16.07 -28.30 -15.28
C GLN A 125 -15.96 -26.79 -15.61
N ALA A 126 -16.46 -25.90 -14.72
CA ALA A 126 -16.26 -24.46 -14.80
C ALA A 126 -16.48 -23.82 -13.42
N PRO A 127 -15.64 -22.83 -13.01
CA PRO A 127 -15.84 -22.17 -11.73
C PRO A 127 -17.10 -21.29 -11.76
N SER A 128 -17.85 -21.31 -10.66
CA SER A 128 -19.05 -20.48 -10.48
C SER A 128 -18.69 -18.98 -10.54
N LEU A 129 -19.70 -18.12 -10.77
CA LEU A 129 -19.51 -16.65 -10.74
C LEU A 129 -18.91 -16.18 -9.41
N VAL A 130 -19.34 -16.76 -8.29
CA VAL A 130 -18.83 -16.47 -6.95
C VAL A 130 -17.35 -16.86 -6.84
N ALA A 131 -16.97 -18.02 -7.34
CA ALA A 131 -15.59 -18.49 -7.34
C ALA A 131 -14.67 -17.60 -8.18
N ARG A 132 -15.12 -17.19 -9.37
CA ARG A 132 -14.41 -16.23 -10.22
C ARG A 132 -14.23 -14.88 -9.52
N PHE A 133 -15.28 -14.40 -8.85
CA PHE A 133 -15.22 -13.16 -8.08
C PHE A 133 -14.25 -13.26 -6.90
N ALA A 134 -14.28 -14.36 -6.16
CA ALA A 134 -13.34 -14.61 -5.06
C ALA A 134 -11.89 -14.67 -5.55
N ALA A 135 -11.63 -15.41 -6.64
CA ALA A 135 -10.29 -15.49 -7.23
C ALA A 135 -9.78 -14.12 -7.69
N LEU A 136 -10.63 -13.32 -8.34
CA LEU A 136 -10.27 -11.97 -8.77
C LEU A 136 -9.99 -11.06 -7.57
N ASN A 137 -10.79 -11.14 -6.50
CA ASN A 137 -10.53 -10.39 -5.27
C ASN A 137 -9.18 -10.78 -4.64
N LEU A 138 -8.87 -12.08 -4.55
CA LEU A 138 -7.60 -12.55 -3.99
C LEU A 138 -6.41 -12.15 -4.87
N PHE A 139 -6.52 -12.23 -6.18
CA PHE A 139 -5.49 -11.75 -7.11
C PHE A 139 -5.25 -10.24 -6.94
N ASN A 140 -6.32 -9.44 -6.92
CA ASN A 140 -6.23 -8.01 -6.66
C ASN A 140 -5.65 -7.72 -5.27
N PHE A 141 -6.01 -8.50 -4.26
CA PHE A 141 -5.48 -8.37 -2.91
C PHE A 141 -3.97 -8.59 -2.87
N ILE A 142 -3.45 -9.61 -3.56
CA ILE A 142 -2.01 -9.85 -3.69
C ILE A 142 -1.35 -8.64 -4.39
N THR A 143 -1.82 -8.29 -5.57
CA THR A 143 -1.20 -7.26 -6.41
C THR A 143 -1.21 -5.88 -5.75
N ILE A 144 -2.34 -5.49 -5.13
CA ILE A 144 -2.48 -4.20 -4.43
C ILE A 144 -1.56 -4.15 -3.21
N ASN A 145 -1.48 -5.23 -2.43
CA ASN A 145 -0.59 -5.27 -1.27
C ASN A 145 0.88 -5.19 -1.68
N VAL A 146 1.29 -5.90 -2.73
CA VAL A 146 2.65 -5.80 -3.28
C VAL A 146 2.93 -4.38 -3.78
N PHE A 147 1.99 -3.78 -4.54
CA PHE A 147 2.14 -2.42 -5.04
C PHE A 147 2.28 -1.41 -3.90
N LEU A 148 1.39 -1.45 -2.90
CA LEU A 148 1.44 -0.54 -1.76
C LEU A 148 2.75 -0.69 -0.97
N ALA A 149 3.23 -1.92 -0.77
CA ALA A 149 4.49 -2.15 -0.09
C ALA A 149 5.67 -1.52 -0.84
N LEU A 150 5.82 -1.81 -2.12
CA LEU A 150 6.96 -1.33 -2.91
C LEU A 150 6.88 0.18 -3.19
N PHE A 151 5.68 0.69 -3.41
CA PHE A 151 5.45 2.12 -3.61
C PHE A 151 5.79 2.93 -2.35
N ASN A 152 5.36 2.45 -1.16
CA ASN A 152 5.72 3.11 0.09
C ASN A 152 7.18 2.91 0.50
N LEU A 153 7.89 1.95 -0.06
CA LEU A 153 9.34 1.81 0.13
C LEU A 153 10.19 2.76 -0.74
N LEU A 154 9.58 3.57 -1.60
CA LEU A 154 10.31 4.60 -2.35
C LEU A 154 11.03 5.54 -1.37
N PRO A 155 12.33 5.82 -1.61
CA PRO A 155 13.16 6.62 -0.71
C PRO A 155 12.92 8.13 -0.92
N ILE A 156 11.67 8.56 -0.98
CA ILE A 156 11.28 9.95 -1.24
C ILE A 156 10.13 10.30 -0.29
N PRO A 157 10.19 11.41 0.48
CA PRO A 157 9.01 11.89 1.19
C PRO A 157 7.84 12.14 0.19
N PRO A 158 6.60 11.82 0.55
CA PRO A 158 6.09 11.49 1.86
C PRO A 158 6.03 9.98 2.17
N PHE A 159 6.64 9.11 1.36
CA PHE A 159 6.56 7.66 1.52
C PHE A 159 7.36 7.15 2.74
N ASP A 160 6.97 5.97 3.26
CA ASP A 160 7.60 5.31 4.41
C ASP A 160 9.09 5.04 4.20
N GLY A 161 9.49 4.68 2.98
CA GLY A 161 10.88 4.46 2.60
C GLY A 161 11.78 5.64 2.94
N SER A 162 11.25 6.87 2.97
CA SER A 162 12.00 8.04 3.38
C SER A 162 12.42 8.00 4.85
N HIS A 163 11.57 7.49 5.74
CA HIS A 163 11.89 7.31 7.16
C HIS A 163 12.88 6.16 7.39
N ILE A 164 12.79 5.12 6.54
CA ILE A 164 13.73 4.00 6.56
C ILE A 164 15.13 4.50 6.17
N VAL A 165 15.23 5.24 5.07
CA VAL A 165 16.49 5.83 4.61
C VAL A 165 17.06 6.79 5.67
N GLU A 166 16.24 7.67 6.23
CA GLU A 166 16.66 8.57 7.31
C GLU A 166 17.24 7.80 8.51
N GLY A 167 16.60 6.69 8.89
CA GLY A 167 17.09 5.83 9.97
C GLY A 167 18.45 5.17 9.68
N LEU A 168 18.74 4.86 8.43
CA LEU A 168 19.99 4.22 7.99
C LEU A 168 21.14 5.20 7.75
N LEU A 169 20.86 6.44 7.37
CA LEU A 169 21.87 7.45 7.07
C LEU A 169 22.66 7.88 8.32
N PRO A 170 23.95 8.27 8.22
CA PRO A 170 24.65 8.97 9.30
C PRO A 170 23.92 10.24 9.71
N GLU A 171 24.03 10.66 10.99
CA GLU A 171 23.25 11.78 11.56
C GLU A 171 23.29 13.06 10.73
N ARG A 172 24.46 13.45 10.21
CA ARG A 172 24.61 14.64 9.38
C ARG A 172 23.82 14.54 8.07
N ALA A 173 23.85 13.38 7.43
CA ALA A 173 23.11 13.14 6.18
C ALA A 173 21.61 13.01 6.46
N ALA A 174 21.21 12.37 7.55
CA ALA A 174 19.82 12.26 7.99
C ALA A 174 19.20 13.66 8.23
N ALA A 175 19.92 14.56 8.90
CA ALA A 175 19.47 15.93 9.13
C ALA A 175 19.30 16.74 7.84
N GLN A 176 20.15 16.52 6.83
CA GLN A 176 19.99 17.15 5.52
C GLN A 176 18.79 16.55 4.76
N TYR A 177 18.61 15.24 4.84
CA TYR A 177 17.52 14.53 4.20
C TYR A 177 16.14 14.89 4.81
N GLU A 178 16.08 15.09 6.14
CA GLU A 178 14.86 15.54 6.83
C GLU A 178 14.36 16.90 6.30
N ARG A 179 15.27 17.78 5.83
CA ARG A 179 14.89 19.08 5.23
C ARG A 179 14.08 18.95 3.94
N LEU A 180 14.11 17.80 3.29
CA LEU A 180 13.31 17.53 2.09
C LEU A 180 11.83 17.24 2.41
N ARG A 181 11.47 16.92 3.65
CA ARG A 181 10.11 16.55 4.04
C ARG A 181 9.03 17.55 3.67
N PRO A 182 9.21 18.86 3.91
CA PRO A 182 8.20 19.84 3.51
C PRO A 182 7.96 19.88 2.01
N LEU A 183 8.96 19.47 1.21
CA LEU A 183 8.91 19.40 -0.24
C LEU A 183 8.42 18.04 -0.76
N GLY A 184 8.25 17.05 0.12
CA GLY A 184 7.92 15.67 -0.28
C GLY A 184 6.65 15.57 -1.10
N PHE A 185 5.54 16.15 -0.62
CA PHE A 185 4.29 16.16 -1.36
C PHE A 185 4.38 16.92 -2.70
N PRO A 186 4.93 18.15 -2.77
CA PRO A 186 5.20 18.80 -4.04
C PRO A 186 6.09 18.02 -5.01
N ILE A 187 7.16 17.37 -4.51
CA ILE A 187 8.04 16.54 -5.34
C ILE A 187 7.29 15.32 -5.87
N MET A 188 6.54 14.64 -5.02
CA MET A 188 5.72 13.51 -5.43
C MET A 188 4.71 13.91 -6.52
N LEU A 189 3.99 15.02 -6.31
CA LEU A 189 3.02 15.53 -7.28
C LEU A 189 3.69 15.88 -8.61
N LEU A 190 4.84 16.54 -8.54
CA LEU A 190 5.62 16.89 -9.73
C LEU A 190 6.04 15.63 -10.51
N LEU A 191 6.64 14.65 -9.83
CA LEU A 191 7.19 13.46 -10.46
C LEU A 191 6.11 12.50 -10.99
N ILE A 192 5.00 12.35 -10.26
CA ILE A 192 4.00 11.31 -10.55
C ILE A 192 2.84 11.85 -11.41
N VAL A 193 2.54 13.14 -11.32
CA VAL A 193 1.39 13.72 -12.03
C VAL A 193 1.85 14.71 -13.10
N VAL A 194 2.62 15.72 -12.70
CA VAL A 194 2.92 16.85 -13.58
C VAL A 194 3.89 16.46 -14.70
N LEU A 195 5.00 15.81 -14.38
CA LEU A 195 6.00 15.43 -15.38
C LEU A 195 5.50 14.38 -16.39
N PRO A 196 4.78 13.31 -16.00
CA PRO A 196 4.17 12.41 -16.99
C PRO A 196 3.17 13.10 -17.91
N TRP A 197 2.48 14.13 -17.40
CA TRP A 197 1.54 14.91 -18.21
C TRP A 197 2.23 15.88 -19.18
N LEU A 198 3.35 16.50 -18.78
CA LEU A 198 4.08 17.48 -19.59
C LEU A 198 5.11 16.86 -20.53
N VAL A 199 5.70 15.75 -20.17
CA VAL A 199 6.81 15.12 -20.90
C VAL A 199 6.39 13.74 -21.44
N PRO A 200 6.10 13.61 -22.72
CA PRO A 200 5.74 12.31 -23.31
C PRO A 200 6.82 11.25 -23.05
N GLY A 201 6.41 10.09 -22.56
CA GLY A 201 7.31 8.98 -22.23
C GLY A 201 8.03 9.07 -20.88
N PHE A 202 7.81 10.13 -20.11
CA PHE A 202 8.23 10.18 -18.71
C PHE A 202 7.21 9.42 -17.85
N ASP A 203 7.55 8.21 -17.45
CA ASP A 203 6.73 7.33 -16.63
C ASP A 203 7.57 6.69 -15.53
N PRO A 204 7.78 7.37 -14.42
CA PRO A 204 8.58 6.85 -13.32
C PRO A 204 7.91 5.67 -12.62
N ILE A 205 6.58 5.64 -12.53
CA ILE A 205 5.86 4.52 -11.91
C ILE A 205 6.00 3.26 -12.78
N GLY A 206 5.70 3.36 -14.08
CA GLY A 206 5.81 2.24 -15.00
C GLY A 206 7.23 1.70 -15.13
N LYS A 207 8.25 2.57 -15.01
CA LYS A 207 9.65 2.16 -15.17
C LYS A 207 10.32 1.69 -13.88
N LEU A 208 9.97 2.25 -12.72
CA LEU A 208 10.65 1.98 -11.45
C LEU A 208 9.84 1.11 -10.49
N VAL A 209 8.51 1.25 -10.50
CA VAL A 209 7.64 0.55 -9.55
C VAL A 209 7.00 -0.69 -10.16
N VAL A 210 6.48 -0.58 -11.39
CA VAL A 210 5.76 -1.69 -12.02
C VAL A 210 6.63 -2.95 -12.19
N PRO A 211 7.89 -2.92 -12.71
CA PRO A 211 8.66 -4.13 -12.90
C PRO A 211 8.94 -4.93 -11.61
N PRO A 212 9.35 -4.32 -10.48
CA PRO A 212 9.49 -5.07 -9.24
C PRO A 212 8.15 -5.55 -8.67
N VAL A 213 7.04 -4.82 -8.90
CA VAL A 213 5.70 -5.27 -8.52
C VAL A 213 5.29 -6.52 -9.30
N GLU A 214 5.47 -6.53 -10.61
CA GLU A 214 5.16 -7.70 -11.45
C GLU A 214 6.01 -8.91 -11.06
N TRP A 215 7.32 -8.69 -10.87
CA TRP A 215 8.21 -9.75 -10.43
C TRP A 215 7.78 -10.35 -9.08
N LEU A 216 7.54 -9.52 -8.08
CA LEU A 216 7.17 -10.00 -6.75
C LEU A 216 5.76 -10.62 -6.72
N THR A 217 4.81 -10.06 -7.47
CA THR A 217 3.48 -10.67 -7.67
C THR A 217 3.62 -12.05 -8.31
N GLY A 218 4.51 -12.21 -9.29
CA GLY A 218 4.83 -13.51 -9.88
C GLY A 218 5.35 -14.53 -8.84
N GLN A 219 6.20 -14.10 -7.88
CA GLN A 219 6.65 -14.99 -6.80
C GLN A 219 5.49 -15.43 -5.90
N TYR A 220 4.57 -14.51 -5.55
CA TYR A 220 3.37 -14.87 -4.79
C TYR A 220 2.40 -15.76 -5.58
N MET A 221 2.30 -15.58 -6.90
CA MET A 221 1.51 -16.51 -7.74
C MET A 221 2.16 -17.90 -7.80
N SER A 222 3.49 -17.98 -7.83
CA SER A 222 4.21 -19.27 -7.70
C SER A 222 3.96 -19.91 -6.34
N LEU A 223 3.90 -19.11 -5.25
CA LEU A 223 3.49 -19.63 -3.94
C LEU A 223 2.05 -20.17 -3.99
N ALA A 224 1.12 -19.48 -4.65
CA ALA A 224 -0.26 -19.93 -4.78
C ALA A 224 -0.36 -21.29 -5.51
N THR A 225 0.45 -21.53 -6.55
CA THR A 225 0.45 -22.82 -7.26
C THR A 225 0.87 -23.99 -6.36
N LEU A 226 1.79 -23.78 -5.40
CA LEU A 226 2.17 -24.82 -4.44
C LEU A 226 0.98 -25.28 -3.56
N PHE A 227 0.04 -24.40 -3.27
CA PHE A 227 -1.15 -24.70 -2.46
C PHE A 227 -2.36 -25.11 -3.31
N ALA A 228 -2.27 -25.01 -4.63
CA ALA A 228 -3.31 -25.47 -5.54
C ALA A 228 -3.29 -26.99 -5.80
N GLY A 229 -2.35 -27.72 -5.22
CA GLY A 229 -2.19 -29.18 -5.46
C GLY A 229 -1.31 -29.45 -6.67
N GLY A 230 -0.19 -28.69 -6.79
CA GLY A 230 0.84 -28.85 -7.82
C GLY A 230 1.54 -30.19 -7.79
#